data_ddee43d439702bd9ad4c26585167ab14
#
_entry.id   ddee43d439702bd9ad4c26585167ab14
#
_cell.length_a   1.000
_cell.length_b   1.000
_cell.length_c   1.000
_cell.angle_alpha   90.00
_cell.angle_beta   90.00
_cell.angle_gamma   90.00
#
_symmetry.space_group_name_H-M   'P 1'
#
loop_
_entity.id
_entity.type
_entity.pdbx_description
1 polymer ?
#
loop_
_entity_poly.entity_id
_entity_poly.type
_entity_poly.pdbx_seq_one_letter_code
_entity_poly.pdbx_strand_id
1 'polypeptide(L)'
;MALQLVCASANPGKVAEIEQLMPQGVSLLPRPTAVPDVVEDASTLVGNARLKARAIVEATQCPALADDTGLFVDVLHGLPGVRTARYAGEEATDADNKTKLLAALEN
;
A
#
# COMPACT_ATOMS: atom_id res chain seq x y z
N MET A 1 -26.52 -11.46 -3.66
CA MET A 1 -25.27 -12.23 -3.73
C MET A 1 -24.13 -11.44 -3.11
N ALA A 2 -23.44 -12.02 -2.15
CA ALA A 2 -22.31 -11.33 -1.52
C ALA A 2 -21.10 -11.36 -2.43
N LEU A 3 -20.42 -10.20 -2.56
CA LEU A 3 -19.17 -10.09 -3.29
C LEU A 3 -18.01 -10.18 -2.29
N GLN A 4 -17.03 -11.02 -2.59
CA GLN A 4 -15.83 -11.16 -1.78
C GLN A 4 -14.63 -10.58 -2.54
N LEU A 5 -13.91 -9.67 -1.89
CA LEU A 5 -12.68 -9.09 -2.41
C LEU A 5 -11.52 -9.45 -1.50
N VAL A 6 -10.39 -9.80 -2.09
CA VAL A 6 -9.18 -10.07 -1.30
C VAL A 6 -8.40 -8.76 -1.13
N CYS A 7 -8.05 -8.43 0.10
CA CYS A 7 -7.25 -7.25 0.38
C CYS A 7 -5.78 -7.52 0.04
N ALA A 8 -5.17 -6.66 -0.76
CA ALA A 8 -3.76 -6.81 -1.14
C ALA A 8 -2.80 -6.20 -0.12
N SER A 9 -3.31 -5.56 0.93
CA SER A 9 -2.46 -4.97 1.98
C SER A 9 -2.21 -5.97 3.10
N ALA A 10 -0.97 -6.02 3.58
CA ALA A 10 -0.59 -6.78 4.76
C ALA A 10 -0.66 -5.93 6.04
N ASN A 11 -0.98 -4.65 5.94
CA ASN A 11 -1.04 -3.73 7.08
C ASN A 11 -2.41 -3.84 7.76
N PRO A 12 -2.50 -4.33 9.03
CA PRO A 12 -3.79 -4.49 9.71
C PRO A 12 -4.58 -3.19 9.88
N GLY A 13 -3.90 -2.07 10.09
CA GLY A 13 -4.55 -0.77 10.20
C GLY A 13 -5.23 -0.36 8.89
N LYS A 14 -4.55 -0.58 7.77
CA LYS A 14 -5.09 -0.31 6.44
C LYS A 14 -6.27 -1.20 6.13
N VAL A 15 -6.17 -2.49 6.45
CA VAL A 15 -7.26 -3.45 6.25
C VAL A 15 -8.51 -3.01 7.02
N ALA A 16 -8.35 -2.61 8.29
CA ALA A 16 -9.47 -2.15 9.11
C ALA A 16 -10.13 -0.90 8.52
N GLU A 17 -9.34 0.06 8.04
CA GLU A 17 -9.87 1.27 7.40
C GLU A 17 -10.70 0.93 6.16
N ILE A 18 -10.18 0.04 5.32
CA ILE A 18 -10.86 -0.35 4.09
C ILE A 18 -12.15 -1.09 4.40
N GLU A 19 -12.13 -1.97 5.39
CA GLU A 19 -13.34 -2.70 5.81
C GLU A 19 -14.48 -1.76 6.20
N GLN A 20 -14.16 -0.68 6.90
CA GLN A 20 -15.18 0.30 7.31
C GLN A 20 -15.83 1.02 6.12
N LEU A 21 -15.15 1.06 4.99
CA LEU A 21 -15.64 1.71 3.78
C LEU A 21 -16.42 0.77 2.87
N MET A 22 -16.41 -0.53 3.15
CA MET A 22 -17.10 -1.50 2.29
C MET A 22 -18.60 -1.37 2.40
N PRO A 23 -19.32 -1.37 1.27
CA PRO A 23 -20.78 -1.36 1.29
C PRO A 23 -21.33 -2.69 1.78
N GLN A 24 -22.59 -2.67 2.20
CA GLN A 24 -23.27 -3.88 2.61
C GLN A 24 -23.28 -4.90 1.46
N GLY A 25 -23.02 -6.16 1.79
CA GLY A 25 -22.95 -7.23 0.79
C GLY A 25 -21.56 -7.44 0.20
N VAL A 26 -20.58 -6.61 0.58
CA VAL A 26 -19.18 -6.78 0.16
C VAL A 26 -18.34 -7.16 1.37
N SER A 27 -17.63 -8.28 1.28
CA SER A 27 -16.73 -8.75 2.33
C SER A 27 -15.28 -8.60 1.87
N LEU A 28 -14.42 -8.20 2.79
CA LEU A 28 -12.99 -8.09 2.53
C LEU A 28 -12.27 -9.27 3.19
N LEU A 29 -11.59 -10.07 2.38
CA LEU A 29 -10.80 -11.20 2.86
C LEU A 29 -9.34 -10.76 3.09
N PRO A 30 -8.66 -11.32 4.09
CA PRO A 30 -7.26 -10.95 4.33
C PRO A 30 -6.33 -11.38 3.20
N ARG A 31 -5.22 -10.69 3.08
CA ARG A 31 -4.18 -11.06 2.12
C ARG A 31 -3.59 -12.42 2.50
N PRO A 32 -3.52 -13.39 1.56
CA PRO A 32 -2.89 -14.69 1.86
C PRO A 32 -1.41 -14.52 2.18
N THR A 33 -0.96 -15.17 3.25
CA THR A 33 0.44 -15.07 3.68
C THR A 33 1.41 -15.75 2.74
N ALA A 34 0.92 -16.70 1.93
CA ALA A 34 1.75 -17.44 0.97
C ALA A 34 2.09 -16.61 -0.27
N VAL A 35 1.40 -15.51 -0.52
CA VAL A 35 1.69 -14.64 -1.68
C VAL A 35 2.91 -13.78 -1.36
N PRO A 36 3.99 -13.85 -2.15
CA PRO A 36 5.18 -13.04 -1.89
C PRO A 36 4.91 -11.55 -2.06
N ASP A 37 5.72 -10.73 -1.41
CA ASP A 37 5.63 -9.30 -1.54
C ASP A 37 5.94 -8.87 -2.97
N VAL A 38 5.22 -7.87 -3.44
CA VAL A 38 5.36 -7.34 -4.80
C VAL A 38 6.39 -6.23 -4.81
N VAL A 39 7.23 -6.22 -5.84
CA VAL A 39 8.14 -5.09 -6.07
C VAL A 39 7.30 -3.90 -6.56
N GLU A 40 7.26 -2.84 -5.77
CA GLU A 40 6.49 -1.65 -6.07
C GLU A 40 7.37 -0.65 -6.83
N ASP A 41 7.65 -0.96 -8.09
CA ASP A 41 8.57 -0.20 -8.94
C ASP A 41 7.85 0.72 -9.95
N ALA A 42 6.55 0.88 -9.83
CA ALA A 42 5.82 1.82 -10.67
C ALA A 42 6.14 3.26 -10.30
N SER A 43 5.97 4.17 -11.25
CA SER A 43 6.24 5.58 -11.05
C SER A 43 5.08 6.34 -10.41
N THR A 44 3.92 5.69 -10.22
CA THR A 44 2.73 6.30 -9.65
C THR A 44 2.15 5.43 -8.55
N LEU A 45 1.35 6.07 -7.65
CA LEU A 45 0.65 5.33 -6.59
C LEU A 45 -0.36 4.35 -7.19
N VAL A 46 -1.11 4.77 -8.21
CA VAL A 46 -2.07 3.89 -8.90
C VAL A 46 -1.35 2.69 -9.52
N GLY A 47 -0.18 2.91 -10.13
CA GLY A 47 0.61 1.83 -10.71
C GLY A 47 1.04 0.80 -9.67
N ASN A 48 1.51 1.25 -8.51
CA ASN A 48 1.89 0.36 -7.42
C ASN A 48 0.68 -0.42 -6.88
N ALA A 49 -0.47 0.25 -6.72
CA ALA A 49 -1.69 -0.42 -6.31
C ALA A 49 -2.10 -1.52 -7.29
N ARG A 50 -1.98 -1.25 -8.59
CA ARG A 50 -2.28 -2.26 -9.62
C ARG A 50 -1.35 -3.47 -9.54
N LEU A 51 -0.07 -3.24 -9.30
CA LEU A 51 0.89 -4.34 -9.12
C LEU A 51 0.50 -5.24 -7.96
N LYS A 52 0.12 -4.64 -6.84
CA LYS A 52 -0.32 -5.40 -5.66
C LYS A 52 -1.59 -6.19 -5.92
N ALA A 53 -2.60 -5.56 -6.51
CA ALA A 53 -3.87 -6.23 -6.80
C ALA A 53 -3.69 -7.37 -7.81
N ARG A 54 -2.90 -7.13 -8.86
CA ARG A 54 -2.66 -8.15 -9.90
C ARG A 54 -2.00 -9.40 -9.32
N ALA A 55 -1.03 -9.22 -8.42
CA ALA A 55 -0.36 -10.35 -7.78
C ALA A 55 -1.35 -11.23 -7.00
N ILE A 56 -2.31 -10.61 -6.32
CA ILE A 56 -3.34 -11.35 -5.58
C ILE A 56 -4.29 -12.07 -6.53
N VAL A 57 -4.74 -11.41 -7.59
CA VAL A 57 -5.64 -12.03 -8.58
C VAL A 57 -4.96 -13.25 -9.22
N GLU A 58 -3.69 -13.12 -9.59
CA GLU A 58 -2.95 -14.23 -10.20
C GLU A 58 -2.76 -15.40 -9.24
N ALA A 59 -2.55 -15.13 -7.96
CA ALA A 59 -2.31 -16.17 -6.97
C ALA A 59 -3.60 -16.83 -6.47
N THR A 60 -4.70 -16.11 -6.39
CA THR A 60 -5.94 -16.59 -5.75
C THR A 60 -7.09 -16.82 -6.72
N GLN A 61 -7.01 -16.28 -7.92
CA GLN A 61 -8.10 -16.29 -8.91
C GLN A 61 -9.36 -15.61 -8.37
N CYS A 62 -9.22 -14.69 -7.42
CA CYS A 62 -10.30 -13.93 -6.81
C CYS A 62 -10.12 -12.44 -7.10
N PRO A 63 -11.22 -11.67 -7.16
CA PRO A 63 -11.09 -10.21 -7.26
C PRO A 63 -10.30 -9.65 -6.09
N ALA A 64 -9.48 -8.63 -6.36
CA ALA A 64 -8.62 -8.05 -5.34
C ALA A 64 -8.79 -6.54 -5.28
N LEU A 65 -8.60 -5.99 -4.09
CA LEU A 65 -8.61 -4.55 -3.82
C LEU A 65 -7.25 -4.15 -3.28
N ALA A 66 -6.66 -3.12 -3.85
CA ALA A 66 -5.39 -2.58 -3.39
C ALA A 66 -5.45 -1.06 -3.41
N ASP A 67 -4.68 -0.45 -2.51
CA ASP A 67 -4.42 0.97 -2.56
C ASP A 67 -2.93 1.22 -2.33
N ASP A 68 -2.54 2.45 -2.54
CA ASP A 68 -1.21 2.91 -2.19
C ASP A 68 -1.31 4.37 -1.77
N THR A 69 -0.43 4.77 -0.86
CA THR A 69 -0.42 6.14 -0.35
C THR A 69 1.00 6.68 -0.34
N GLY A 70 1.10 7.99 -0.45
CA GLY A 70 2.40 8.65 -0.40
C GLY A 70 2.28 10.07 0.10
N LEU A 71 3.38 10.60 0.64
CA LEU A 71 3.51 11.97 1.07
C LEU A 71 4.41 12.71 0.09
N PHE A 72 3.90 13.80 -0.50
CA PHE A 72 4.63 14.62 -1.44
C PHE A 72 4.91 15.98 -0.79
N VAL A 73 6.16 16.34 -0.67
CA VAL A 73 6.57 17.58 0.01
C VAL A 73 7.22 18.51 -1.04
N ASP A 74 6.61 19.66 -1.26
CA ASP A 74 7.03 20.58 -2.33
C ASP A 74 8.48 21.05 -2.18
N VAL A 75 8.90 21.39 -0.96
CA VAL A 75 10.27 21.86 -0.72
C VAL A 75 11.30 20.75 -0.99
N LEU A 76 10.89 19.51 -1.04
CA LEU A 76 11.75 18.36 -1.38
C LEU A 76 11.49 17.84 -2.80
N HIS A 77 10.88 18.67 -3.65
CA HIS A 77 10.59 18.33 -5.06
C HIS A 77 9.68 17.09 -5.17
N GLY A 78 8.73 16.96 -4.24
CA GLY A 78 7.77 15.86 -4.24
C GLY A 78 8.21 14.62 -3.47
N LEU A 79 9.42 14.57 -2.95
CA LEU A 79 9.86 13.45 -2.11
C LEU A 79 9.14 13.46 -0.76
N PRO A 80 8.92 12.32 -0.14
CA PRO A 80 9.25 10.96 -0.58
C PRO A 80 8.33 10.38 -1.67
N GLY A 81 7.15 10.94 -1.91
CA GLY A 81 6.26 10.57 -3.01
C GLY A 81 5.88 9.08 -3.00
N VAL A 82 6.04 8.42 -4.15
CA VAL A 82 5.69 6.99 -4.28
C VAL A 82 6.55 6.08 -3.41
N ARG A 83 7.68 6.58 -2.90
CA ARG A 83 8.57 5.82 -2.03
C ARG A 83 8.36 6.10 -0.55
N THR A 84 7.24 6.71 -0.17
CA THR A 84 6.98 7.13 1.22
C THR A 84 7.26 6.00 2.23
N ALA A 85 6.77 4.79 1.97
CA ALA A 85 6.95 3.67 2.89
C ALA A 85 8.38 3.14 2.95
N ARG A 86 9.22 3.52 1.98
CA ARG A 86 10.61 3.03 1.84
C ARG A 86 11.61 4.17 1.80
N TYR A 87 11.22 5.36 2.29
CA TYR A 87 12.03 6.56 2.16
C TYR A 87 13.41 6.40 2.80
N ALA A 88 13.50 5.76 3.95
CA ALA A 88 14.77 5.52 4.65
C ALA A 88 15.43 4.19 4.27
N GLY A 89 14.84 3.42 3.34
CA GLY A 89 15.38 2.15 2.86
C GLY A 89 14.28 1.12 2.65
N GLU A 90 14.60 0.01 2.00
CA GLU A 90 13.60 -1.01 1.64
C GLU A 90 12.97 -1.67 2.88
N GLU A 91 13.70 -1.74 4.00
CA GLU A 91 13.22 -2.34 5.23
C GLU A 91 12.91 -1.30 6.32
N ALA A 92 12.75 -0.03 5.93
CA ALA A 92 12.51 1.05 6.88
C ALA A 92 11.16 0.90 7.58
N THR A 93 11.14 1.24 8.86
CA THR A 93 9.91 1.40 9.63
C THR A 93 9.32 2.80 9.40
N ASP A 94 8.08 3.01 9.83
CA ASP A 94 7.48 4.34 9.79
C ASP A 94 8.32 5.35 10.57
N ALA A 95 8.86 4.95 11.71
CA ALA A 95 9.74 5.81 12.53
C ALA A 95 11.00 6.20 11.77
N ASP A 96 11.62 5.25 11.05
CA ASP A 96 12.81 5.51 10.23
C ASP A 96 12.49 6.53 9.14
N ASN A 97 11.36 6.37 8.47
CA ASN A 97 10.93 7.26 7.39
C ASN A 97 10.66 8.68 7.90
N LYS A 98 10.01 8.80 9.06
CA LYS A 98 9.76 10.10 9.70
C LYS A 98 11.07 10.79 10.08
N THR A 99 12.02 10.04 10.64
CA THR A 99 13.32 10.58 11.03
C THR A 99 14.07 11.14 9.82
N LYS A 100 14.10 10.39 8.73
CA LYS A 100 14.76 10.86 7.50
C LYS A 100 14.07 12.10 6.94
N LEU A 101 12.73 12.11 6.92
CA LEU A 101 11.96 13.26 6.42
C LEU A 101 12.25 14.52 7.23
N LEU A 102 12.23 14.42 8.57
CA LEU A 102 12.50 15.54 9.44
C LEU A 102 13.92 16.07 9.24
N ALA A 103 14.89 15.18 9.08
CA ALA A 103 16.27 15.59 8.82
C ALA A 103 16.38 16.34 7.47
N ALA A 104 15.66 15.88 6.44
CA ALA A 104 15.65 16.54 5.14
C ALA A 104 15.03 17.94 5.18
N LEU A 105 14.11 18.18 6.13
CA LEU A 105 13.42 19.46 6.28
C LEU A 105 14.13 20.47 7.19
N GLU A 106 15.22 20.06 7.87
CA GLU A 106 15.91 20.89 8.85
C GLU A 106 16.72 22.06 8.25
N ASN A 107 16.87 22.13 6.97
CA ASN A 107 17.66 23.21 6.34
C ASN A 107 16.79 24.36 5.87
#